data_027284cb90712e568494c0dd2331dd0d
#
_entry.id   027284cb90712e568494c0dd2331dd0d
#
_cell.length_a   1.000
_cell.length_b   1.000
_cell.length_c   1.000
_cell.angle_alpha   90.00
_cell.angle_beta   90.00
_cell.angle_gamma   90.00
#
_symmetry.space_group_name_H-M   'P 1'
#
loop_
_entity.id
_entity.type
_entity.pdbx_description
1 polymer ?
#
loop_
_entity_poly.entity_id
_entity_poly.type
_entity_poly.pdbx_seq_one_letter_code
_entity_poly.pdbx_strand_id
1 'polypeptide(L)'
;LLAIAPAAPAQSQLASRYADEPLSSHQWYLGWNEREIRSTDGEGVSVGVIDTGIDSSHPELTGAYNAENSHSFLSPDVCDAGSDCQDPGIDPLGHGTGVAGVIASAQDGYGIGGAAPGVDLVSLRAGGPTGTFSASAVAQAIRYGADADLDVVVMAFTVDPWFRYCDNAPGDTPRERAQQAVERAQVEDALDYAADKGVILIAAAGNESFDLDLGTTDRFSAAWAGRGARTVNDQCVTLPAQSDAVITVGAINATGERAVYSNTGADVDIAAPGGDPIWYDSAGRVHGREGAILAPVPEALLRNAGLLNDRGGTDMPEIVADCSKGSETCRYYRYGAGTSYAAPQVAAAAAILLSQGTPTDEIRSRLMSEAVPISCPEPDSQAPSCGRSQAGNTWYGSGRLRLAHHDRKS
;
A
#
# COMPACT_ATOMS: atom_id res chain seq x y z
N LEU A 1 12.79 1.27 34.07
CA LEU A 1 13.30 0.30 33.09
C LEU A 1 12.95 0.85 31.72
N LEU A 2 13.92 1.50 31.05
CA LEU A 2 13.78 1.89 29.63
C LEU A 2 13.58 0.59 28.84
N ALA A 3 12.43 0.45 28.19
CA ALA A 3 12.23 -0.53 27.14
C ALA A 3 13.12 -0.10 25.96
N ILE A 4 14.21 -0.81 25.74
CA ILE A 4 15.06 -0.65 24.55
C ILE A 4 14.20 -1.19 23.38
N ALA A 5 13.75 -0.30 22.49
CA ALA A 5 13.20 -0.72 21.21
C ALA A 5 14.25 -1.62 20.52
N PRO A 6 13.85 -2.74 19.91
CA PRO A 6 14.80 -3.57 19.20
C PRO A 6 15.46 -2.73 18.10
N ALA A 7 16.79 -2.66 18.14
CA ALA A 7 17.54 -1.96 17.12
C ALA A 7 17.21 -2.57 15.75
N ALA A 8 17.01 -1.71 14.74
CA ALA A 8 16.87 -2.15 13.37
C ALA A 8 18.04 -3.10 13.02
N PRO A 9 17.79 -4.22 12.36
CA PRO A 9 18.86 -5.14 11.99
C PRO A 9 19.91 -4.37 11.16
N ALA A 10 21.17 -4.54 11.49
CA ALA A 10 22.25 -3.86 10.79
C ALA A 10 22.20 -4.24 9.29
N GLN A 11 22.38 -3.26 8.40
CA GLN A 11 22.35 -3.45 6.94
C GLN A 11 23.18 -4.64 6.43
N SER A 12 24.23 -5.03 7.17
CA SER A 12 25.06 -6.19 6.85
C SER A 12 24.37 -7.56 7.02
N GLN A 13 23.26 -7.64 7.79
CA GLN A 13 22.47 -8.87 7.94
C GLN A 13 21.39 -9.01 6.87
N LEU A 14 20.99 -7.91 6.24
CA LEU A 14 20.04 -7.88 5.13
C LEU A 14 20.65 -8.46 3.85
N ALA A 15 21.91 -8.14 3.56
CA ALA A 15 22.61 -8.59 2.36
C ALA A 15 22.71 -10.14 2.21
N SER A 16 22.57 -10.90 3.30
CA SER A 16 22.66 -12.37 3.24
C SER A 16 21.33 -13.07 2.87
N ARG A 17 20.20 -12.36 2.93
CA ARG A 17 18.86 -12.95 2.70
C ARG A 17 18.31 -12.73 1.30
N TYR A 18 18.87 -11.75 0.58
CA TYR A 18 18.52 -11.37 -0.79
C TYR A 18 19.79 -11.26 -1.64
N ALA A 19 20.76 -12.14 -1.41
CA ALA A 19 22.10 -12.03 -1.95
C ALA A 19 22.17 -11.95 -3.48
N ASP A 20 21.10 -12.36 -4.17
CA ASP A 20 21.04 -12.42 -5.62
C ASP A 20 20.47 -11.14 -6.26
N GLU A 21 19.75 -10.27 -5.48
CA GLU A 21 19.17 -9.03 -6.00
C GLU A 21 20.12 -7.84 -5.77
N PRO A 22 20.64 -7.20 -6.85
CA PRO A 22 21.67 -6.17 -6.76
C PRO A 22 21.28 -4.96 -5.90
N LEU A 23 20.00 -4.60 -5.88
CA LEU A 23 19.48 -3.47 -5.10
C LEU A 23 18.86 -3.87 -3.76
N SER A 24 19.02 -5.12 -3.33
CA SER A 24 18.49 -5.63 -2.06
C SER A 24 18.95 -4.83 -0.84
N SER A 25 20.16 -4.26 -0.88
CA SER A 25 20.67 -3.39 0.18
C SER A 25 19.86 -2.09 0.39
N HIS A 26 19.02 -1.73 -0.57
CA HIS A 26 18.10 -0.60 -0.50
C HIS A 26 16.73 -0.98 0.06
N GLN A 27 16.48 -2.28 0.26
CA GLN A 27 15.20 -2.83 0.72
C GLN A 27 15.22 -3.16 2.22
N TRP A 28 15.58 -2.19 3.07
CA TRP A 28 15.63 -2.35 4.52
C TRP A 28 14.34 -2.97 5.09
N TYR A 29 13.20 -2.66 4.51
CA TYR A 29 11.88 -3.06 4.95
C TYR A 29 11.63 -4.58 4.85
N LEU A 30 12.23 -5.25 3.89
CA LEU A 30 12.10 -6.70 3.77
C LEU A 30 12.87 -7.44 4.87
N GLY A 31 13.96 -6.87 5.37
CA GLY A 31 14.73 -7.45 6.48
C GLY A 31 14.00 -7.47 7.82
N TRP A 32 12.98 -6.63 7.98
CA TRP A 32 12.15 -6.62 9.18
C TRP A 32 11.24 -7.85 9.30
N ASN A 33 11.02 -8.56 8.20
CA ASN A 33 10.18 -9.75 8.17
C ASN A 33 10.86 -10.97 8.79
N GLU A 34 12.16 -10.89 9.15
CA GLU A 34 12.94 -11.95 9.81
C GLU A 34 12.92 -13.30 9.08
N ARG A 35 12.50 -13.33 7.83
CA ARG A 35 12.32 -14.51 7.00
C ARG A 35 13.11 -14.37 5.70
N GLU A 36 13.61 -15.49 5.20
CA GLU A 36 14.08 -15.61 3.82
C GLU A 36 12.87 -15.62 2.88
N ILE A 37 12.83 -14.73 1.89
CA ILE A 37 11.82 -14.72 0.84
C ILE A 37 12.32 -15.61 -0.30
N ARG A 38 11.41 -16.43 -0.84
CA ARG A 38 11.68 -17.34 -1.94
C ARG A 38 10.87 -16.91 -3.15
N SER A 39 11.39 -17.18 -4.35
CA SER A 39 10.70 -16.92 -5.61
C SER A 39 9.33 -17.59 -5.72
N THR A 40 9.09 -18.65 -4.95
CA THR A 40 7.79 -19.38 -4.90
C THR A 40 6.87 -18.92 -3.78
N ASP A 41 7.27 -17.91 -2.99
CA ASP A 41 6.40 -17.41 -1.92
C ASP A 41 5.15 -16.75 -2.50
N GLY A 42 3.99 -17.25 -2.10
CA GLY A 42 2.69 -16.85 -2.63
C GLY A 42 2.23 -17.65 -3.86
N GLU A 43 2.97 -18.69 -4.30
CA GLU A 43 2.60 -19.50 -5.46
C GLU A 43 1.18 -20.07 -5.34
N GLY A 44 0.39 -19.91 -6.40
CA GLY A 44 -1.00 -20.34 -6.48
C GLY A 44 -2.00 -19.38 -5.80
N VAL A 45 -1.57 -18.18 -5.40
CA VAL A 45 -2.43 -17.15 -4.80
C VAL A 45 -2.51 -15.94 -5.74
N SER A 46 -3.73 -15.47 -5.98
CA SER A 46 -4.03 -14.28 -6.78
C SER A 46 -4.12 -13.03 -5.90
N VAL A 47 -3.43 -11.96 -6.32
CA VAL A 47 -3.47 -10.67 -5.62
C VAL A 47 -3.96 -9.57 -6.57
N GLY A 48 -5.17 -9.07 -6.33
CA GLY A 48 -5.73 -7.92 -7.02
C GLY A 48 -5.18 -6.62 -6.47
N VAL A 49 -4.64 -5.77 -7.33
CA VAL A 49 -4.19 -4.42 -7.00
C VAL A 49 -5.18 -3.42 -7.58
N ILE A 50 -6.06 -2.87 -6.74
CA ILE A 50 -6.93 -1.77 -7.15
C ILE A 50 -6.12 -0.48 -7.05
N ASP A 51 -5.71 0.08 -8.20
CA ASP A 51 -4.80 1.24 -8.24
C ASP A 51 -4.86 1.97 -9.60
N THR A 52 -3.80 2.70 -9.97
CA THR A 52 -3.67 3.49 -11.21
C THR A 52 -3.34 2.65 -12.46
N GLY A 53 -3.24 1.35 -12.32
CA GLY A 53 -2.78 0.37 -13.30
C GLY A 53 -1.48 -0.29 -12.84
N ILE A 54 -1.00 -1.25 -13.61
CA ILE A 54 0.33 -1.87 -13.41
C ILE A 54 1.06 -1.83 -14.76
N ASP A 55 2.28 -1.32 -14.81
CA ASP A 55 3.11 -1.44 -16.01
C ASP A 55 3.50 -2.91 -16.24
N SER A 56 2.69 -3.60 -17.04
CA SER A 56 2.87 -5.02 -17.36
C SER A 56 4.15 -5.30 -18.16
N SER A 57 4.76 -4.26 -18.74
CA SER A 57 6.02 -4.34 -19.48
C SER A 57 7.26 -4.19 -18.57
N HIS A 58 7.07 -3.74 -17.31
CA HIS A 58 8.18 -3.61 -16.38
C HIS A 58 8.79 -4.98 -16.07
N PRO A 59 10.11 -5.19 -16.29
CA PRO A 59 10.72 -6.51 -16.18
C PRO A 59 10.54 -7.21 -14.83
N GLU A 60 10.39 -6.44 -13.73
CA GLU A 60 10.10 -6.98 -12.41
C GLU A 60 8.71 -7.64 -12.29
N LEU A 61 7.76 -7.27 -13.14
CA LEU A 61 6.36 -7.63 -12.99
C LEU A 61 5.84 -8.51 -14.12
N THR A 62 6.54 -8.54 -15.27
CA THR A 62 6.09 -9.28 -16.46
C THR A 62 5.78 -10.75 -16.17
N GLY A 63 6.55 -11.39 -15.27
CA GLY A 63 6.36 -12.80 -14.92
C GLY A 63 5.18 -13.08 -14.00
N ALA A 64 4.80 -12.11 -13.17
CA ALA A 64 3.71 -12.22 -12.20
C ALA A 64 2.38 -11.65 -12.75
N TYR A 65 2.42 -10.82 -13.79
CA TYR A 65 1.24 -10.10 -14.30
C TYR A 65 0.26 -11.05 -15.01
N ASN A 66 -0.95 -11.13 -14.49
CA ASN A 66 -2.06 -11.90 -15.06
C ASN A 66 -2.92 -11.00 -15.96
N ALA A 67 -2.66 -11.03 -17.27
CA ALA A 67 -3.38 -10.21 -18.23
C ALA A 67 -4.85 -10.66 -18.42
N GLU A 68 -5.16 -11.95 -18.19
CA GLU A 68 -6.50 -12.51 -18.42
C GLU A 68 -7.52 -11.95 -17.42
N ASN A 69 -7.12 -11.83 -16.15
CA ASN A 69 -7.97 -11.34 -15.08
C ASN A 69 -7.81 -9.84 -14.81
N SER A 70 -6.84 -9.17 -15.46
CA SER A 70 -6.65 -7.74 -15.28
C SER A 70 -7.72 -6.94 -16.03
N HIS A 71 -8.26 -5.89 -15.38
CA HIS A 71 -9.36 -5.10 -15.93
C HIS A 71 -9.29 -3.62 -15.53
N SER A 72 -9.79 -2.73 -16.40
CA SER A 72 -9.97 -1.31 -16.10
C SER A 72 -11.44 -0.98 -15.86
N PHE A 73 -11.72 -0.25 -14.77
CA PHE A 73 -13.05 0.19 -14.36
C PHE A 73 -13.27 1.68 -14.63
N LEU A 74 -12.36 2.30 -15.36
CA LEU A 74 -12.48 3.71 -15.73
C LEU A 74 -13.54 3.89 -16.81
N SER A 75 -14.44 4.85 -16.59
CA SER A 75 -15.40 5.25 -17.63
C SER A 75 -14.65 5.89 -18.80
N PRO A 76 -15.06 5.61 -20.05
CA PRO A 76 -14.51 6.29 -21.23
C PRO A 76 -14.56 7.82 -21.14
N ASP A 77 -15.50 8.39 -20.39
CA ASP A 77 -15.68 9.83 -20.23
C ASP A 77 -14.58 10.50 -19.37
N VAL A 78 -13.86 9.71 -18.55
CA VAL A 78 -12.72 10.21 -17.74
C VAL A 78 -11.39 10.04 -18.44
N CYS A 79 -11.41 9.40 -19.61
CA CYS A 79 -10.24 9.13 -20.42
C CYS A 79 -10.16 10.13 -21.56
N ASP A 80 -9.04 10.80 -21.73
CA ASP A 80 -8.82 11.65 -22.91
C ASP A 80 -8.85 10.79 -24.18
N ALA A 81 -9.37 11.36 -25.27
CA ALA A 81 -9.43 10.68 -26.55
C ALA A 81 -8.03 10.26 -27.01
N GLY A 82 -7.82 8.96 -27.18
CA GLY A 82 -6.52 8.39 -27.56
C GLY A 82 -5.60 8.05 -26.40
N SER A 83 -6.07 8.16 -25.14
CA SER A 83 -5.34 7.66 -23.98
C SER A 83 -5.53 6.15 -23.80
N ASP A 84 -4.48 5.45 -23.35
CA ASP A 84 -4.52 4.01 -23.03
C ASP A 84 -5.16 3.74 -21.63
N CYS A 85 -6.08 4.60 -21.22
CA CYS A 85 -6.66 4.59 -19.90
C CYS A 85 -7.56 3.36 -19.66
N GLN A 86 -8.02 2.70 -20.70
CA GLN A 86 -8.75 1.43 -20.63
C GLN A 86 -7.84 0.21 -20.50
N ASP A 87 -6.54 0.34 -20.69
CA ASP A 87 -5.59 -0.75 -20.55
C ASP A 87 -5.13 -0.87 -19.09
N PRO A 88 -5.45 -1.97 -18.37
CA PRO A 88 -5.00 -2.19 -17.01
C PRO A 88 -3.49 -2.45 -16.90
N GLY A 89 -2.85 -2.81 -18.02
CA GLY A 89 -1.41 -3.07 -18.15
C GLY A 89 -0.56 -1.80 -18.32
N ILE A 90 -1.18 -0.61 -18.26
CA ILE A 90 -0.51 0.69 -18.36
C ILE A 90 -0.76 1.50 -17.10
N ASP A 91 0.31 2.01 -16.51
CA ASP A 91 0.27 2.86 -15.32
C ASP A 91 0.91 4.24 -15.59
N PRO A 92 0.12 5.25 -15.92
CA PRO A 92 0.64 6.57 -16.26
C PRO A 92 1.16 7.36 -15.05
N LEU A 93 0.86 6.92 -13.82
CA LEU A 93 1.25 7.59 -12.58
C LEU A 93 2.34 6.84 -11.81
N GLY A 94 2.52 5.55 -12.09
CA GLY A 94 3.54 4.71 -11.49
C GLY A 94 3.22 4.24 -10.07
N HIS A 95 2.06 4.62 -9.52
CA HIS A 95 1.70 4.27 -8.15
C HIS A 95 1.34 2.78 -8.02
N GLY A 96 0.43 2.28 -8.87
CA GLY A 96 0.04 0.87 -8.85
C GLY A 96 1.19 -0.07 -9.22
N THR A 97 2.08 0.35 -10.14
CA THR A 97 3.32 -0.37 -10.45
C THR A 97 4.23 -0.49 -9.22
N GLY A 98 4.37 0.60 -8.47
CA GLY A 98 5.14 0.60 -7.22
C GLY A 98 4.53 -0.31 -6.15
N VAL A 99 3.21 -0.25 -5.95
CA VAL A 99 2.46 -1.14 -5.03
C VAL A 99 2.63 -2.60 -5.44
N ALA A 100 2.42 -2.93 -6.73
CA ALA A 100 2.61 -4.27 -7.27
C ALA A 100 4.03 -4.79 -7.08
N GLY A 101 5.03 -3.92 -7.27
CA GLY A 101 6.44 -4.28 -7.11
C GLY A 101 6.83 -4.61 -5.67
N VAL A 102 6.26 -3.93 -4.69
CA VAL A 102 6.47 -4.29 -3.28
C VAL A 102 5.93 -5.69 -2.99
N ILE A 103 4.86 -6.11 -3.66
CA ILE A 103 4.31 -7.46 -3.53
C ILE A 103 5.18 -8.48 -4.26
N ALA A 104 5.42 -8.28 -5.57
CA ALA A 104 5.78 -9.36 -6.47
C ALA A 104 6.93 -9.06 -7.43
N SER A 105 7.81 -8.07 -7.16
CA SER A 105 9.04 -7.94 -7.97
C SER A 105 9.76 -9.26 -8.07
N ALA A 106 10.20 -9.61 -9.26
CA ALA A 106 10.83 -10.88 -9.57
C ALA A 106 12.09 -11.10 -8.72
N GLN A 107 12.33 -12.33 -8.30
CA GLN A 107 13.58 -12.73 -7.67
C GLN A 107 14.43 -13.45 -8.72
N ASP A 108 15.12 -12.68 -9.56
CA ASP A 108 15.79 -13.17 -10.78
C ASP A 108 17.26 -12.75 -10.91
N GLY A 109 17.85 -12.16 -9.86
CA GLY A 109 19.22 -11.70 -9.82
C GLY A 109 19.41 -10.31 -10.42
N TYR A 110 18.33 -9.54 -10.61
CA TYR A 110 18.34 -8.17 -11.10
C TYR A 110 17.45 -7.28 -10.23
N GLY A 111 17.84 -6.02 -10.03
CA GLY A 111 17.03 -5.01 -9.37
C GLY A 111 16.69 -5.32 -7.92
N ILE A 112 15.40 -5.47 -7.63
CA ILE A 112 14.85 -5.68 -6.28
C ILE A 112 14.00 -6.95 -6.22
N GLY A 113 13.70 -7.45 -5.00
CA GLY A 113 12.74 -8.53 -4.79
C GLY A 113 11.43 -8.04 -4.17
N GLY A 114 10.32 -8.66 -4.54
CA GLY A 114 9.03 -8.50 -3.88
C GLY A 114 8.92 -9.32 -2.59
N ALA A 115 7.91 -9.02 -1.76
CA ALA A 115 7.67 -9.73 -0.51
C ALA A 115 7.04 -11.13 -0.73
N ALA A 116 6.34 -11.33 -1.84
CA ALA A 116 5.74 -12.59 -2.28
C ALA A 116 5.87 -12.75 -3.81
N PRO A 117 7.07 -13.07 -4.33
CA PRO A 117 7.34 -13.04 -5.77
C PRO A 117 6.56 -14.08 -6.58
N GLY A 118 6.01 -15.11 -5.95
CA GLY A 118 5.29 -16.20 -6.60
C GLY A 118 3.80 -15.98 -6.80
N VAL A 119 3.25 -14.82 -6.40
CA VAL A 119 1.82 -14.54 -6.57
C VAL A 119 1.45 -14.25 -8.02
N ASP A 120 0.17 -14.43 -8.33
CA ASP A 120 -0.47 -14.01 -9.57
C ASP A 120 -1.01 -12.58 -9.40
N LEU A 121 -0.38 -11.57 -10.04
CA LEU A 121 -0.78 -10.16 -9.93
C LEU A 121 -1.90 -9.82 -10.92
N VAL A 122 -3.01 -9.31 -10.41
CA VAL A 122 -4.15 -8.84 -11.20
C VAL A 122 -4.28 -7.32 -11.05
N SER A 123 -4.16 -6.59 -12.16
CA SER A 123 -4.39 -5.15 -12.18
C SER A 123 -5.89 -4.84 -12.27
N LEU A 124 -6.42 -4.21 -11.23
CA LEU A 124 -7.80 -3.72 -11.16
C LEU A 124 -7.78 -2.19 -11.23
N ARG A 125 -7.57 -1.65 -12.44
CA ARG A 125 -7.36 -0.21 -12.63
C ARG A 125 -8.63 0.56 -12.35
N ALA A 126 -8.66 1.30 -11.23
CA ALA A 126 -9.75 2.20 -10.83
C ALA A 126 -9.29 3.65 -10.64
N GLY A 127 -7.98 3.88 -10.59
CA GLY A 127 -7.37 5.19 -10.51
C GLY A 127 -7.36 5.92 -11.86
N GLY A 128 -8.04 7.07 -11.92
CA GLY A 128 -8.10 7.93 -13.09
C GLY A 128 -6.77 8.59 -13.44
N PRO A 129 -6.70 9.32 -14.57
CA PRO A 129 -5.46 9.93 -15.07
C PRO A 129 -4.81 10.93 -14.11
N THR A 130 -5.58 11.47 -13.17
CA THR A 130 -5.13 12.41 -12.13
C THR A 130 -4.89 11.75 -10.77
N GLY A 131 -5.00 10.42 -10.68
CA GLY A 131 -4.88 9.69 -9.41
C GLY A 131 -6.14 9.73 -8.55
N THR A 132 -7.31 10.02 -9.13
CA THR A 132 -8.60 10.05 -8.43
C THR A 132 -9.28 8.68 -8.50
N PHE A 133 -9.88 8.25 -7.39
CA PHE A 133 -10.55 6.96 -7.24
C PHE A 133 -12.03 7.17 -6.95
N SER A 134 -12.87 7.16 -7.99
CA SER A 134 -14.31 7.36 -7.81
C SER A 134 -14.94 6.15 -7.10
N ALA A 135 -15.94 6.40 -6.26
CA ALA A 135 -16.68 5.35 -5.54
C ALA A 135 -17.23 4.27 -6.48
N SER A 136 -17.71 4.67 -7.68
CA SER A 136 -18.24 3.75 -8.67
C SER A 136 -17.18 2.81 -9.25
N ALA A 137 -16.01 3.35 -9.64
CA ALA A 137 -14.93 2.54 -10.20
C ALA A 137 -14.36 1.58 -9.14
N VAL A 138 -14.18 2.09 -7.91
CA VAL A 138 -13.69 1.29 -6.77
C VAL A 138 -14.65 0.15 -6.44
N ALA A 139 -15.95 0.43 -6.29
CA ALA A 139 -16.93 -0.60 -5.98
C ALA A 139 -17.04 -1.67 -7.08
N GLN A 140 -16.94 -1.28 -8.35
CA GLN A 140 -16.90 -2.23 -9.47
C GLN A 140 -15.65 -3.10 -9.44
N ALA A 141 -14.48 -2.51 -9.15
CA ALA A 141 -13.21 -3.22 -9.05
C ALA A 141 -13.24 -4.25 -7.89
N ILE A 142 -13.76 -3.87 -6.72
CA ILE A 142 -13.90 -4.76 -5.57
C ILE A 142 -14.83 -5.95 -5.90
N ARG A 143 -16.01 -5.68 -6.47
CA ARG A 143 -16.96 -6.74 -6.85
C ARG A 143 -16.38 -7.67 -7.91
N TYR A 144 -15.69 -7.12 -8.91
CA TYR A 144 -15.03 -7.92 -9.93
C TYR A 144 -13.95 -8.82 -9.32
N GLY A 145 -13.13 -8.32 -8.40
CA GLY A 145 -12.14 -9.14 -7.71
C GLY A 145 -12.76 -10.35 -7.00
N ALA A 146 -13.92 -10.15 -6.38
CA ALA A 146 -14.68 -11.21 -5.73
C ALA A 146 -15.34 -12.20 -6.74
N ASP A 147 -15.79 -11.70 -7.89
CA ASP A 147 -16.42 -12.54 -8.93
C ASP A 147 -15.37 -13.29 -9.78
N ALA A 148 -14.14 -12.79 -9.81
CA ALA A 148 -12.98 -13.44 -10.42
C ALA A 148 -12.25 -14.40 -9.45
N ASP A 149 -12.83 -14.66 -8.29
CA ASP A 149 -12.30 -15.54 -7.23
C ASP A 149 -10.86 -15.17 -6.82
N LEU A 150 -10.55 -13.85 -6.73
CA LEU A 150 -9.25 -13.40 -6.23
C LEU A 150 -9.13 -13.68 -4.72
N ASP A 151 -7.95 -14.11 -4.29
CA ASP A 151 -7.69 -14.46 -2.89
C ASP A 151 -7.48 -13.22 -2.01
N VAL A 152 -6.73 -12.24 -2.52
CA VAL A 152 -6.36 -11.01 -1.81
C VAL A 152 -6.60 -9.80 -2.70
N VAL A 153 -7.13 -8.72 -2.14
CA VAL A 153 -7.25 -7.42 -2.82
C VAL A 153 -6.64 -6.33 -1.96
N VAL A 154 -5.70 -5.57 -2.54
CA VAL A 154 -5.08 -4.42 -1.88
C VAL A 154 -5.56 -3.10 -2.47
N MET A 155 -5.87 -2.13 -1.58
CA MET A 155 -6.39 -0.81 -1.88
C MET A 155 -5.49 0.25 -1.21
N ALA A 156 -4.63 0.87 -2.00
CA ALA A 156 -3.59 1.77 -1.50
C ALA A 156 -3.95 3.25 -1.70
N PHE A 157 -5.22 3.62 -1.53
CA PHE A 157 -5.78 4.95 -1.80
C PHE A 157 -6.91 5.31 -0.83
N THR A 158 -7.44 6.52 -0.94
CA THR A 158 -8.72 6.94 -0.38
C THR A 158 -9.74 7.17 -1.50
N VAL A 159 -11.02 6.91 -1.23
CA VAL A 159 -12.10 7.07 -2.22
C VAL A 159 -12.46 8.53 -2.38
N ASP A 160 -12.43 9.02 -3.63
CA ASP A 160 -12.83 10.38 -3.99
C ASP A 160 -14.35 10.49 -4.22
N PRO A 161 -14.92 11.71 -4.15
CA PRO A 161 -14.26 13.00 -3.96
C PRO A 161 -14.19 13.49 -2.50
N TRP A 162 -14.54 12.63 -1.54
CA TRP A 162 -14.55 12.97 -0.12
C TRP A 162 -13.44 12.23 0.60
N PHE A 163 -12.56 12.96 1.28
CA PHE A 163 -11.57 12.36 2.16
C PHE A 163 -12.25 11.72 3.39
N ARG A 164 -13.32 12.38 3.89
CA ARG A 164 -14.17 11.87 4.96
C ARG A 164 -15.63 11.89 4.49
N TYR A 165 -16.25 10.73 4.42
CA TYR A 165 -17.67 10.55 4.10
C TYR A 165 -18.51 10.78 5.35
N CYS A 166 -19.43 11.73 5.31
CA CYS A 166 -20.21 12.19 6.46
C CYS A 166 -21.69 12.26 6.14
N ASP A 167 -22.52 11.78 7.04
CA ASP A 167 -23.98 11.93 6.93
C ASP A 167 -24.47 13.33 7.35
N ASN A 168 -23.70 14.02 8.22
CA ASN A 168 -24.15 15.23 8.91
C ASN A 168 -23.06 16.27 9.16
N ALA A 169 -22.00 16.33 8.33
CA ALA A 169 -20.96 17.33 8.51
C ALA A 169 -21.53 18.76 8.41
N PRO A 170 -21.13 19.67 9.33
CA PRO A 170 -21.52 21.08 9.25
C PRO A 170 -21.06 21.72 7.95
N GLY A 171 -21.94 22.44 7.29
CA GLY A 171 -21.63 23.14 6.03
C GLY A 171 -21.86 22.32 4.76
N ASP A 172 -22.07 21.02 4.83
CA ASP A 172 -22.50 20.20 3.69
C ASP A 172 -23.96 20.52 3.35
N THR A 173 -24.24 20.71 2.07
CA THR A 173 -25.59 20.87 1.58
C THR A 173 -26.38 19.56 1.64
N PRO A 174 -27.72 19.58 1.62
CA PRO A 174 -28.53 18.36 1.54
C PRO A 174 -28.14 17.45 0.35
N ARG A 175 -27.78 18.06 -0.78
CA ARG A 175 -27.36 17.34 -1.98
C ARG A 175 -26.02 16.61 -1.76
N GLU A 176 -25.06 17.30 -1.16
CA GLU A 176 -23.72 16.71 -0.86
C GLU A 176 -23.87 15.56 0.14
N ARG A 177 -24.69 15.71 1.18
CA ARG A 177 -24.95 14.59 2.12
C ARG A 177 -25.59 13.39 1.43
N ALA A 178 -26.59 13.63 0.57
CA ALA A 178 -27.22 12.55 -0.18
C ALA A 178 -26.24 11.85 -1.14
N GLN A 179 -25.35 12.60 -1.77
CA GLN A 179 -24.29 12.05 -2.61
C GLN A 179 -23.32 11.18 -1.80
N GLN A 180 -22.81 11.69 -0.69
CA GLN A 180 -21.92 10.96 0.20
C GLN A 180 -22.55 9.64 0.70
N ALA A 181 -23.84 9.68 1.10
CA ALA A 181 -24.54 8.49 1.57
C ALA A 181 -24.63 7.41 0.48
N VAL A 182 -24.89 7.80 -0.79
CA VAL A 182 -24.94 6.85 -1.91
C VAL A 182 -23.56 6.29 -2.23
N GLU A 183 -22.54 7.14 -2.33
CA GLU A 183 -21.17 6.73 -2.66
C GLU A 183 -20.57 5.83 -1.56
N ARG A 184 -20.81 6.20 -0.29
CA ARG A 184 -20.41 5.41 0.87
C ARG A 184 -21.06 4.02 0.84
N ALA A 185 -22.36 3.94 0.73
CA ALA A 185 -23.08 2.67 0.69
C ALA A 185 -22.61 1.80 -0.48
N GLN A 186 -22.34 2.39 -1.64
CA GLN A 186 -21.86 1.65 -2.81
C GLN A 186 -20.53 0.95 -2.55
N VAL A 187 -19.59 1.61 -1.87
CA VAL A 187 -18.27 1.05 -1.55
C VAL A 187 -18.38 0.04 -0.40
N GLU A 188 -19.11 0.37 0.68
CA GLU A 188 -19.32 -0.53 1.82
C GLU A 188 -20.00 -1.84 1.37
N ASP A 189 -21.08 -1.75 0.58
CA ASP A 189 -21.76 -2.94 0.02
C ASP A 189 -20.84 -3.79 -0.87
N ALA A 190 -19.88 -3.20 -1.56
CA ALA A 190 -18.92 -3.93 -2.38
C ALA A 190 -17.86 -4.63 -1.50
N LEU A 191 -17.39 -3.97 -0.44
CA LEU A 191 -16.44 -4.54 0.51
C LEU A 191 -17.06 -5.72 1.27
N ASP A 192 -18.29 -5.55 1.77
CA ASP A 192 -19.02 -6.63 2.45
C ASP A 192 -19.24 -7.82 1.52
N TYR A 193 -19.66 -7.56 0.26
CA TYR A 193 -19.83 -8.61 -0.73
C TYR A 193 -18.55 -9.40 -0.99
N ALA A 194 -17.40 -8.72 -1.11
CA ALA A 194 -16.13 -9.38 -1.35
C ALA A 194 -15.65 -10.16 -0.12
N ALA A 195 -15.84 -9.61 1.07
CA ALA A 195 -15.53 -10.31 2.32
C ALA A 195 -16.40 -11.58 2.51
N ASP A 196 -17.70 -11.49 2.22
CA ASP A 196 -18.62 -12.65 2.25
C ASP A 196 -18.22 -13.74 1.25
N LYS A 197 -17.56 -13.38 0.16
CA LYS A 197 -16.96 -14.31 -0.81
C LYS A 197 -15.61 -14.90 -0.35
N GLY A 198 -15.07 -14.41 0.75
CA GLY A 198 -13.80 -14.87 1.32
C GLY A 198 -12.57 -14.15 0.78
N VAL A 199 -12.71 -13.03 0.08
CA VAL A 199 -11.58 -12.22 -0.37
C VAL A 199 -10.94 -11.53 0.85
N ILE A 200 -9.62 -11.62 0.99
CA ILE A 200 -8.87 -10.86 2.00
C ILE A 200 -8.69 -9.43 1.49
N LEU A 201 -9.35 -8.48 2.14
CA LEU A 201 -9.34 -7.06 1.77
C LEU A 201 -8.35 -6.30 2.65
N ILE A 202 -7.42 -5.55 2.02
CA ILE A 202 -6.38 -4.81 2.71
C ILE A 202 -6.39 -3.37 2.24
N ALA A 203 -6.35 -2.41 3.18
CA ALA A 203 -6.38 -1.00 2.87
C ALA A 203 -5.25 -0.23 3.57
N ALA A 204 -4.76 0.81 2.89
CA ALA A 204 -3.85 1.79 3.48
C ALA A 204 -4.61 2.74 4.41
N ALA A 205 -4.07 3.05 5.59
CA ALA A 205 -4.71 3.95 6.57
C ALA A 205 -4.79 5.42 6.11
N GLY A 206 -3.94 5.82 5.16
CA GLY A 206 -3.83 7.21 4.67
C GLY A 206 -2.62 7.96 5.23
N ASN A 207 -2.32 9.14 4.64
CA ASN A 207 -1.04 9.83 4.79
C ASN A 207 -1.17 11.28 5.29
N GLU A 208 -2.24 11.61 5.99
CA GLU A 208 -2.57 12.99 6.39
C GLU A 208 -2.22 13.30 7.84
N SER A 209 -1.62 12.32 8.56
CA SER A 209 -1.34 12.40 10.00
C SER A 209 -2.60 12.67 10.85
N PHE A 210 -3.73 12.12 10.41
CA PHE A 210 -5.00 12.23 11.11
C PHE A 210 -5.20 11.12 12.12
N ASP A 211 -5.91 11.47 13.20
CA ASP A 211 -6.61 10.52 14.05
C ASP A 211 -8.01 10.31 13.43
N LEU A 212 -8.22 9.12 12.85
CA LEU A 212 -9.45 8.78 12.12
C LEU A 212 -10.69 8.69 13.03
N ASP A 213 -10.49 8.54 14.35
CA ASP A 213 -11.57 8.47 15.35
C ASP A 213 -12.09 9.85 15.75
N LEU A 214 -11.34 10.90 15.43
CA LEU A 214 -11.67 12.24 15.88
C LEU A 214 -12.31 13.09 14.77
N GLY A 215 -13.28 13.90 15.18
CA GLY A 215 -13.74 15.02 14.37
C GLY A 215 -12.62 16.03 14.20
N THR A 216 -12.40 16.48 12.96
CA THR A 216 -11.28 17.37 12.61
C THR A 216 -11.65 18.29 11.45
N THR A 217 -10.63 18.90 10.88
CA THR A 217 -10.74 19.76 9.72
C THR A 217 -10.25 19.03 8.49
N ASP A 218 -11.17 18.67 7.60
CA ASP A 218 -10.87 18.07 6.32
C ASP A 218 -10.49 19.15 5.30
N ARG A 219 -9.28 19.04 4.75
CA ARG A 219 -8.72 19.92 3.71
C ARG A 219 -8.42 19.17 2.41
N PHE A 220 -8.71 17.87 2.38
CA PHE A 220 -8.28 16.97 1.33
C PHE A 220 -9.41 16.54 0.40
N SER A 221 -10.68 16.69 0.84
CA SER A 221 -11.83 16.40 -0.02
C SER A 221 -11.82 17.24 -1.29
N ALA A 222 -11.67 16.59 -2.45
CA ALA A 222 -11.69 17.26 -3.76
C ALA A 222 -13.03 17.98 -4.02
N ALA A 223 -14.14 17.43 -3.53
CA ALA A 223 -15.47 18.04 -3.58
C ALA A 223 -15.56 19.38 -2.82
N TRP A 224 -14.63 19.65 -1.92
CA TRP A 224 -14.54 20.88 -1.14
C TRP A 224 -13.47 21.86 -1.63
N ALA A 225 -12.78 21.53 -2.71
CA ALA A 225 -11.70 22.35 -3.27
C ALA A 225 -12.15 23.80 -3.50
N GLY A 226 -11.33 24.75 -3.03
CA GLY A 226 -11.63 26.19 -3.13
C GLY A 226 -12.63 26.75 -2.11
N ARG A 227 -13.21 25.92 -1.24
CA ARG A 227 -14.20 26.35 -0.20
C ARG A 227 -13.56 26.49 1.19
N GLY A 228 -12.25 26.27 1.31
CA GLY A 228 -11.54 26.30 2.57
C GLY A 228 -11.56 24.95 3.29
N ALA A 229 -11.45 24.99 4.62
CA ALA A 229 -11.46 23.78 5.44
C ALA A 229 -12.89 23.34 5.78
N ARG A 230 -13.20 22.06 5.62
CA ARG A 230 -14.46 21.43 5.98
C ARG A 230 -14.37 20.90 7.41
N THR A 231 -15.36 21.23 8.23
CA THR A 231 -15.47 20.63 9.56
C THR A 231 -16.14 19.26 9.44
N VAL A 232 -15.49 18.23 9.94
CA VAL A 232 -16.01 16.86 10.01
C VAL A 232 -16.07 16.41 11.47
N ASN A 233 -16.92 15.43 11.78
CA ASN A 233 -17.08 14.89 13.12
C ASN A 233 -16.60 13.44 13.20
N ASP A 234 -16.71 12.82 14.37
CA ASP A 234 -16.30 11.46 14.70
C ASP A 234 -17.16 10.35 14.04
N GLN A 235 -18.28 10.73 13.38
CA GLN A 235 -19.11 9.80 12.62
C GLN A 235 -18.77 9.76 11.12
N CYS A 236 -17.85 10.62 10.69
CA CYS A 236 -17.35 10.61 9.33
C CYS A 236 -16.30 9.52 9.16
N VAL A 237 -16.35 8.80 8.04
CA VAL A 237 -15.44 7.68 7.76
C VAL A 237 -14.55 7.95 6.53
N THR A 238 -13.33 7.45 6.56
CA THR A 238 -12.42 7.40 5.42
C THR A 238 -12.50 6.03 4.77
N LEU A 239 -12.86 5.97 3.49
CA LEU A 239 -12.99 4.71 2.77
C LEU A 239 -11.76 4.46 1.87
N PRO A 240 -11.32 3.18 1.74
CA PRO A 240 -11.88 1.98 2.37
C PRO A 240 -11.37 1.72 3.81
N ALA A 241 -10.44 2.53 4.33
CA ALA A 241 -9.67 2.27 5.55
C ALA A 241 -10.52 2.05 6.82
N GLN A 242 -11.70 2.67 6.93
CA GLN A 242 -12.56 2.52 8.11
C GLN A 242 -13.77 1.60 7.86
N SER A 243 -13.60 0.58 7.04
CA SER A 243 -14.58 -0.50 6.90
C SER A 243 -14.15 -1.71 7.73
N ASP A 244 -15.08 -2.31 8.47
CA ASP A 244 -14.85 -3.54 9.25
C ASP A 244 -14.40 -4.73 8.36
N ALA A 245 -14.74 -4.69 7.07
CA ALA A 245 -14.40 -5.72 6.09
C ALA A 245 -12.91 -5.75 5.72
N VAL A 246 -12.15 -4.67 5.97
CA VAL A 246 -10.74 -4.56 5.53
C VAL A 246 -9.76 -4.74 6.69
N ILE A 247 -8.53 -5.14 6.36
CA ILE A 247 -7.38 -5.05 7.24
C ILE A 247 -6.70 -3.71 6.97
N THR A 248 -6.77 -2.79 7.92
CA THR A 248 -6.23 -1.43 7.75
C THR A 248 -4.80 -1.33 8.24
N VAL A 249 -3.93 -0.81 7.38
CA VAL A 249 -2.48 -0.84 7.55
C VAL A 249 -1.92 0.55 7.76
N GLY A 250 -1.35 0.78 8.95
CA GLY A 250 -0.54 1.96 9.27
C GLY A 250 0.90 1.82 8.78
N ALA A 251 1.63 2.94 8.71
CA ALA A 251 3.01 2.98 8.25
C ALA A 251 4.01 3.21 9.39
N ILE A 252 5.13 2.45 9.34
CA ILE A 252 6.32 2.69 10.15
C ILE A 252 7.51 3.08 9.29
N ASN A 253 8.44 3.82 9.89
CA ASN A 253 9.71 4.21 9.29
C ASN A 253 10.83 3.17 9.56
N ALA A 254 12.04 3.47 9.12
CA ALA A 254 13.19 2.58 9.26
C ALA A 254 13.67 2.39 10.72
N THR A 255 13.20 3.18 11.69
CA THR A 255 13.46 2.97 13.12
C THR A 255 12.38 2.12 13.81
N GLY A 256 11.28 1.82 13.11
CA GLY A 256 10.12 1.11 13.65
C GLY A 256 9.12 2.03 14.37
N GLU A 257 9.32 3.33 14.28
CA GLU A 257 8.37 4.32 14.78
C GLU A 257 7.29 4.59 13.74
N ARG A 258 6.14 5.13 14.17
CA ARG A 258 5.11 5.58 13.25
C ARG A 258 5.69 6.59 12.25
N ALA A 259 5.50 6.35 10.96
CA ALA A 259 5.84 7.35 9.96
C ALA A 259 5.00 8.61 10.20
N VAL A 260 5.64 9.79 10.13
CA VAL A 260 5.00 11.05 10.53
C VAL A 260 3.67 11.33 9.84
N TYR A 261 3.54 10.88 8.62
CA TYR A 261 2.34 11.06 7.80
C TYR A 261 1.23 10.05 8.10
N SER A 262 1.55 8.86 8.66
CA SER A 262 0.58 7.78 8.82
C SER A 262 -0.62 8.23 9.64
N ASN A 263 -1.82 8.00 9.12
CA ASN A 263 -3.04 8.13 9.89
C ASN A 263 -3.07 7.11 11.03
N THR A 264 -3.85 7.42 12.05
CA THR A 264 -4.02 6.64 13.28
C THR A 264 -5.51 6.47 13.55
N GLY A 265 -5.88 5.56 14.43
CA GLY A 265 -7.27 5.33 14.82
C GLY A 265 -7.51 3.90 15.30
N ALA A 266 -8.70 3.64 15.83
CA ALA A 266 -9.10 2.33 16.33
C ALA A 266 -9.17 1.27 15.24
N ASP A 267 -9.39 1.71 13.99
CA ASP A 267 -9.49 0.85 12.81
C ASP A 267 -8.12 0.42 12.25
N VAL A 268 -7.00 0.98 12.76
CA VAL A 268 -5.67 0.47 12.38
C VAL A 268 -5.45 -0.90 13.00
N ASP A 269 -5.39 -1.94 12.18
CA ASP A 269 -5.24 -3.33 12.60
C ASP A 269 -3.78 -3.73 12.83
N ILE A 270 -2.89 -3.25 11.94
CA ILE A 270 -1.48 -3.62 11.92
C ILE A 270 -0.66 -2.49 11.29
N ALA A 271 0.62 -2.43 11.59
CA ALA A 271 1.56 -1.52 10.96
C ALA A 271 2.62 -2.27 10.15
N ALA A 272 3.03 -1.72 9.01
CA ALA A 272 4.09 -2.27 8.19
C ALA A 272 5.03 -1.14 7.68
N PRO A 273 6.22 -1.48 7.18
CA PRO A 273 7.14 -0.49 6.64
C PRO A 273 6.53 0.33 5.49
N GLY A 274 6.28 1.60 5.70
CA GLY A 274 5.84 2.55 4.68
C GLY A 274 6.93 3.54 4.29
N GLY A 275 8.02 3.53 5.07
CA GLY A 275 9.16 4.43 4.89
C GLY A 275 8.93 5.85 5.39
N ASP A 276 10.02 6.58 5.45
CA ASP A 276 10.01 8.02 5.67
C ASP A 276 11.22 8.60 4.91
N PRO A 277 11.01 9.52 3.96
CA PRO A 277 12.11 10.07 3.17
C PRO A 277 13.01 11.03 3.98
N ILE A 278 12.56 11.49 5.15
CA ILE A 278 13.33 12.30 6.09
C ILE A 278 13.06 11.79 7.50
N TRP A 279 14.02 11.13 8.10
CA TRP A 279 13.89 10.62 9.47
C TRP A 279 15.15 10.87 10.30
N TYR A 280 15.01 10.81 11.64
CA TYR A 280 16.08 11.05 12.59
C TYR A 280 16.37 9.74 13.33
N ASP A 281 17.65 9.37 13.44
CA ASP A 281 18.02 8.24 14.28
C ASP A 281 18.09 8.63 15.77
N SER A 282 18.30 7.65 16.63
CA SER A 282 18.40 7.86 18.08
C SER A 282 19.55 8.79 18.50
N ALA A 283 20.51 9.07 17.62
CA ALA A 283 21.59 10.04 17.81
C ALA A 283 21.26 11.42 17.24
N GLY A 284 20.04 11.62 16.71
CA GLY A 284 19.57 12.87 16.11
C GLY A 284 20.16 13.17 14.73
N ARG A 285 20.72 12.16 14.06
CA ARG A 285 21.23 12.36 12.69
C ARG A 285 20.08 12.28 11.72
N VAL A 286 20.05 13.21 10.76
CA VAL A 286 19.08 13.24 9.66
C VAL A 286 19.47 12.20 8.63
N HIS A 287 18.52 11.37 8.29
CA HIS A 287 18.61 10.41 7.20
C HIS A 287 17.66 10.82 6.07
N GLY A 288 18.00 10.43 4.86
CA GLY A 288 17.28 10.79 3.64
C GLY A 288 16.55 9.59 3.04
N ARG A 289 16.63 9.52 1.71
CA ARG A 289 15.91 8.53 0.90
C ARG A 289 16.14 7.06 1.28
N GLU A 290 17.23 6.74 1.94
CA GLU A 290 17.53 5.38 2.42
C GLU A 290 16.50 4.86 3.44
N GLY A 291 15.71 5.75 4.03
CA GLY A 291 14.57 5.39 4.87
C GLY A 291 13.25 5.22 4.11
N ALA A 292 13.23 5.51 2.80
CA ALA A 292 12.07 5.31 1.94
C ALA A 292 12.01 3.88 1.39
N ILE A 293 10.91 3.56 0.70
CA ILE A 293 10.69 2.27 0.05
C ILE A 293 11.14 2.38 -1.41
N LEU A 294 12.02 1.49 -1.85
CA LEU A 294 12.41 1.40 -3.26
C LEU A 294 11.42 0.49 -3.98
N ALA A 295 10.78 1.00 -5.02
CA ALA A 295 9.76 0.28 -5.79
C ALA A 295 9.91 0.52 -7.29
N PRO A 296 9.43 -0.37 -8.17
CA PRO A 296 9.48 -0.20 -9.61
C PRO A 296 8.70 1.05 -10.05
N VAL A 297 9.14 1.67 -11.12
CA VAL A 297 8.46 2.79 -11.76
C VAL A 297 8.48 2.65 -13.28
N PRO A 298 7.36 2.93 -14.00
CA PRO A 298 7.32 2.80 -15.45
C PRO A 298 8.35 3.69 -16.15
N GLU A 299 9.13 3.11 -17.06
CA GLU A 299 10.07 3.88 -17.89
C GLU A 299 9.36 4.96 -18.70
N ALA A 300 8.18 4.64 -19.26
CA ALA A 300 7.38 5.58 -20.04
C ALA A 300 7.02 6.84 -19.23
N LEU A 301 6.65 6.68 -17.97
CA LEU A 301 6.37 7.80 -17.05
C LEU A 301 7.62 8.69 -16.90
N LEU A 302 8.78 8.10 -16.67
CA LEU A 302 10.03 8.86 -16.46
C LEU A 302 10.45 9.60 -17.74
N ARG A 303 10.31 8.97 -18.91
CA ARG A 303 10.59 9.61 -20.22
C ARG A 303 9.63 10.74 -20.52
N ASN A 304 8.34 10.53 -20.32
CA ASN A 304 7.31 11.56 -20.55
C ASN A 304 7.50 12.78 -19.63
N ALA A 305 8.01 12.55 -18.42
CA ALA A 305 8.35 13.61 -17.47
C ALA A 305 9.71 14.28 -17.75
N GLY A 306 10.49 13.81 -18.75
CA GLY A 306 11.81 14.33 -19.05
C GLY A 306 12.87 14.03 -18.00
N LEU A 307 12.67 12.98 -17.18
CA LEU A 307 13.56 12.60 -16.10
C LEU A 307 14.67 11.64 -16.53
N LEU A 308 14.62 11.14 -17.77
CA LEU A 308 15.65 10.30 -18.37
C LEU A 308 16.29 11.01 -19.56
N ASN A 309 17.61 10.91 -19.66
CA ASN A 309 18.33 11.32 -20.87
C ASN A 309 18.21 10.26 -21.98
N ASP A 310 18.76 10.56 -23.18
CA ASP A 310 18.68 9.68 -24.37
C ASP A 310 19.30 8.29 -24.15
N ARG A 311 20.17 8.14 -23.16
CA ARG A 311 20.84 6.87 -22.81
C ARG A 311 20.15 6.14 -21.63
N GLY A 312 18.99 6.63 -21.17
CA GLY A 312 18.29 6.07 -20.03
C GLY A 312 18.87 6.44 -18.65
N GLY A 313 19.88 7.30 -18.59
CA GLY A 313 20.41 7.79 -17.31
C GLY A 313 19.54 8.91 -16.72
N THR A 314 19.66 9.11 -15.41
CA THR A 314 18.96 10.17 -14.67
C THR A 314 19.88 10.86 -13.68
N ASP A 315 19.65 12.16 -13.44
CA ASP A 315 20.30 12.94 -12.40
C ASP A 315 19.41 13.09 -11.14
N MET A 316 18.21 12.49 -11.18
CA MET A 316 17.27 12.53 -10.06
C MET A 316 17.69 11.54 -8.96
N PRO A 317 17.99 12.01 -7.74
CA PRO A 317 18.53 11.16 -6.69
C PRO A 317 17.51 10.15 -6.16
N GLU A 318 16.21 10.38 -6.34
CA GLU A 318 15.14 9.46 -5.96
C GLU A 318 14.90 8.33 -6.97
N ILE A 319 15.52 8.39 -8.16
CA ILE A 319 15.39 7.37 -9.19
C ILE A 319 16.66 6.53 -9.24
N VAL A 320 16.51 5.22 -9.27
CA VAL A 320 17.57 4.25 -9.45
C VAL A 320 17.36 3.56 -10.79
N ALA A 321 18.38 3.55 -11.64
CA ALA A 321 18.39 2.82 -12.91
C ALA A 321 19.32 1.61 -12.77
N ASP A 322 18.79 0.41 -12.95
CA ASP A 322 19.59 -0.81 -13.12
C ASP A 322 19.66 -1.15 -14.61
N CYS A 323 20.78 -0.82 -15.23
CA CYS A 323 21.08 -1.11 -16.62
C CYS A 323 22.16 -2.18 -16.67
N SER A 324 21.78 -3.42 -16.41
CA SER A 324 22.68 -4.56 -16.35
C SER A 324 23.53 -4.72 -17.61
N LYS A 325 24.80 -5.10 -17.44
CA LYS A 325 25.72 -5.32 -18.56
C LYS A 325 25.15 -6.41 -19.47
N GLY A 326 24.70 -5.99 -20.66
CA GLY A 326 24.20 -6.89 -21.71
C GLY A 326 22.68 -6.83 -21.92
N SER A 327 21.93 -6.12 -21.11
CA SER A 327 20.52 -5.77 -21.38
C SER A 327 20.44 -4.49 -22.19
N GLU A 328 19.63 -4.49 -23.25
CA GLU A 328 19.29 -3.28 -24.00
C GLU A 328 18.24 -2.43 -23.24
N THR A 329 17.64 -2.98 -22.18
CA THR A 329 16.59 -2.35 -21.39
C THR A 329 17.05 -2.13 -19.95
N CYS A 330 16.90 -0.91 -19.45
CA CYS A 330 17.10 -0.60 -18.04
C CYS A 330 15.81 -0.90 -17.25
N ARG A 331 15.97 -1.29 -15.99
CA ARG A 331 14.88 -1.34 -14.99
C ARG A 331 14.96 -0.07 -14.16
N TYR A 332 13.82 0.53 -13.89
CA TYR A 332 13.77 1.79 -13.14
C TYR A 332 13.00 1.61 -11.85
N TYR A 333 13.55 2.24 -10.80
CA TYR A 333 12.97 2.21 -9.47
C TYR A 333 12.93 3.62 -8.91
N ARG A 334 11.96 3.88 -8.04
CA ARG A 334 11.83 5.16 -7.36
C ARG A 334 11.67 4.95 -5.86
N TYR A 335 12.35 5.80 -5.09
CA TYR A 335 12.12 5.89 -3.66
C TYR A 335 10.81 6.62 -3.37
N GLY A 336 9.94 6.00 -2.61
CA GLY A 336 8.66 6.54 -2.18
C GLY A 336 8.38 6.26 -0.71
N ALA A 337 7.38 6.93 -0.16
CA ALA A 337 6.90 6.69 1.20
C ALA A 337 5.39 6.87 1.26
N GLY A 338 4.74 6.09 2.11
CA GLY A 338 3.29 6.13 2.30
C GLY A 338 2.76 4.83 2.90
N THR A 339 1.58 4.91 3.49
CA THR A 339 0.81 3.72 3.87
C THR A 339 0.50 2.85 2.65
N SER A 340 0.56 3.45 1.44
CA SER A 340 0.44 2.76 0.16
C SER A 340 1.57 1.74 -0.10
N TYR A 341 2.72 1.87 0.56
CA TYR A 341 3.81 0.89 0.50
C TYR A 341 3.81 -0.07 1.70
N ALA A 342 3.08 0.27 2.77
CA ALA A 342 2.87 -0.60 3.92
C ALA A 342 1.81 -1.68 3.63
N ALA A 343 0.67 -1.30 3.08
CA ALA A 343 -0.44 -2.19 2.75
C ALA A 343 -0.04 -3.38 1.85
N PRO A 344 0.73 -3.22 0.75
CA PRO A 344 1.14 -4.33 -0.09
C PRO A 344 2.02 -5.36 0.61
N GLN A 345 2.78 -4.99 1.64
CA GLN A 345 3.55 -5.97 2.42
C GLN A 345 2.63 -6.86 3.26
N VAL A 346 1.51 -6.31 3.77
CA VAL A 346 0.49 -7.10 4.46
C VAL A 346 -0.26 -8.00 3.48
N ALA A 347 -0.53 -7.52 2.25
CA ALA A 347 -1.10 -8.33 1.18
C ALA A 347 -0.19 -9.52 0.80
N ALA A 348 1.11 -9.27 0.66
CA ALA A 348 2.10 -10.31 0.43
C ALA A 348 2.14 -11.33 1.58
N ALA A 349 2.06 -10.86 2.83
CA ALA A 349 2.00 -11.73 4.01
C ALA A 349 0.76 -12.62 4.01
N ALA A 350 -0.41 -12.06 3.69
CA ALA A 350 -1.65 -12.82 3.54
C ALA A 350 -1.52 -13.89 2.44
N ALA A 351 -0.97 -13.52 1.29
CA ALA A 351 -0.74 -14.45 0.18
C ALA A 351 0.21 -15.59 0.55
N ILE A 352 1.28 -15.30 1.29
CA ILE A 352 2.19 -16.33 1.79
C ILE A 352 1.48 -17.29 2.74
N LEU A 353 0.67 -16.81 3.67
CA LEU A 353 -0.09 -17.65 4.59
C LEU A 353 -1.09 -18.54 3.84
N LEU A 354 -1.79 -18.00 2.84
CA LEU A 354 -2.70 -18.77 1.98
C LEU A 354 -1.95 -19.86 1.21
N SER A 355 -0.83 -19.53 0.56
CA SER A 355 -0.01 -20.50 -0.17
C SER A 355 0.54 -21.63 0.72
N GLN A 356 0.65 -21.39 2.02
CA GLN A 356 1.03 -22.38 3.03
C GLN A 356 -0.15 -23.22 3.53
N GLY A 357 -1.38 -22.94 3.04
CA GLY A 357 -2.59 -23.66 3.40
C GLY A 357 -3.28 -23.16 4.67
N THR A 358 -3.02 -21.93 5.09
CA THR A 358 -3.80 -21.28 6.16
C THR A 358 -5.21 -21.03 5.64
N PRO A 359 -6.27 -21.44 6.37
CA PRO A 359 -7.64 -21.13 6.00
C PRO A 359 -7.89 -19.63 5.88
N THR A 360 -8.69 -19.21 4.91
CA THR A 360 -8.96 -17.79 4.61
C THR A 360 -9.52 -17.04 5.84
N ASP A 361 -10.42 -17.66 6.57
CA ASP A 361 -11.03 -17.11 7.79
C ASP A 361 -10.06 -16.97 8.98
N GLU A 362 -8.89 -17.62 8.90
CA GLU A 362 -7.83 -17.49 9.91
C GLU A 362 -6.78 -16.43 9.56
N ILE A 363 -6.72 -15.94 8.31
CA ILE A 363 -5.64 -15.05 7.84
C ILE A 363 -5.56 -13.78 8.69
N ARG A 364 -6.67 -13.06 8.90
CA ARG A 364 -6.68 -11.84 9.74
C ARG A 364 -6.14 -12.12 11.14
N SER A 365 -6.64 -13.16 11.79
CA SER A 365 -6.21 -13.50 13.15
C SER A 365 -4.74 -13.93 13.22
N ARG A 366 -4.24 -14.61 12.19
CA ARG A 366 -2.82 -14.98 12.08
C ARG A 366 -1.93 -13.77 11.93
N LEU A 367 -2.22 -12.87 11.00
CA LEU A 367 -1.46 -11.64 10.81
C LEU A 367 -1.37 -10.83 12.11
N MET A 368 -2.49 -10.68 12.83
CA MET A 368 -2.55 -9.94 14.09
C MET A 368 -1.78 -10.64 15.21
N SER A 369 -1.95 -11.96 15.36
CA SER A 369 -1.30 -12.72 16.46
C SER A 369 0.21 -12.89 16.28
N GLU A 370 0.69 -12.84 15.04
CA GLU A 370 2.12 -12.95 14.70
C GLU A 370 2.83 -11.58 14.64
N ALA A 371 2.07 -10.48 14.69
CA ALA A 371 2.63 -9.14 14.73
C ALA A 371 3.53 -8.93 15.95
N VAL A 372 4.62 -8.19 15.77
CA VAL A 372 5.51 -7.81 16.88
C VAL A 372 4.92 -6.59 17.58
N PRO A 373 4.47 -6.71 18.85
CA PRO A 373 3.83 -5.60 19.53
C PRO A 373 4.75 -4.38 19.65
N ILE A 374 4.22 -3.20 19.38
CA ILE A 374 4.88 -1.91 19.59
C ILE A 374 4.05 -1.11 20.60
N SER A 375 4.71 -0.63 21.64
CA SER A 375 4.06 0.22 22.65
C SER A 375 3.88 1.64 22.14
N CYS A 376 2.85 2.33 22.64
CA CYS A 376 2.73 3.76 22.45
C CYS A 376 3.97 4.50 22.96
N PRO A 377 4.47 5.51 22.25
CA PRO A 377 5.51 6.39 22.79
C PRO A 377 4.97 7.25 23.95
N GLU A 378 5.88 7.95 24.64
CA GLU A 378 5.47 8.98 25.60
C GLU A 378 4.64 10.07 24.87
N PRO A 379 3.61 10.65 25.51
CA PRO A 379 2.75 11.62 24.86
C PRO A 379 3.52 12.83 24.33
N ASP A 380 3.30 13.14 23.06
CA ASP A 380 3.77 14.35 22.40
C ASP A 380 2.56 15.23 22.04
N SER A 381 2.59 16.50 22.42
CA SER A 381 1.51 17.46 22.17
C SER A 381 1.29 17.79 20.69
N GLN A 382 2.23 17.44 19.81
CA GLN A 382 2.17 17.71 18.37
C GLN A 382 1.79 16.47 17.53
N ALA A 383 1.81 15.27 18.12
CA ALA A 383 1.42 14.03 17.44
C ALA A 383 -0.02 13.66 17.80
N PRO A 384 -0.74 12.89 16.95
CA PRO A 384 -1.99 12.26 17.34
C PRO A 384 -1.82 11.44 18.62
N SER A 385 -2.84 11.39 19.46
CA SER A 385 -2.76 10.61 20.69
C SER A 385 -2.63 9.10 20.38
N CYS A 386 -1.70 8.42 21.08
CA CYS A 386 -1.63 6.97 21.00
C CYS A 386 -2.45 6.38 22.16
N GLY A 387 -3.58 5.79 21.82
CA GLY A 387 -4.53 5.18 22.75
C GLY A 387 -4.62 3.67 22.60
N ARG A 388 -5.45 3.03 23.44
CA ARG A 388 -5.79 1.61 23.26
C ARG A 388 -6.83 1.48 22.17
N SER A 389 -6.70 0.45 21.33
CA SER A 389 -7.71 0.00 20.38
C SER A 389 -8.06 -1.47 20.61
N GLN A 390 -9.05 -1.99 19.88
CA GLN A 390 -9.40 -3.40 19.93
C GLN A 390 -8.25 -4.28 19.43
N ALA A 391 -7.52 -3.82 18.41
CA ALA A 391 -6.37 -4.53 17.84
C ALA A 391 -5.09 -4.40 18.69
N GLY A 392 -5.02 -3.43 19.64
CA GLY A 392 -3.83 -3.18 20.46
C GLY A 392 -3.70 -1.69 20.81
N ASN A 393 -3.22 -0.86 19.88
CA ASN A 393 -3.21 0.59 20.04
C ASN A 393 -3.50 1.32 18.72
N THR A 394 -3.88 2.61 18.82
CA THR A 394 -4.36 3.39 17.68
C THR A 394 -3.28 3.78 16.65
N TRP A 395 -2.00 3.54 16.92
CA TRP A 395 -0.91 3.84 16.00
C TRP A 395 -0.47 2.62 15.19
N TYR A 396 -0.41 1.46 15.83
CA TYR A 396 0.24 0.27 15.28
C TYR A 396 -0.70 -0.95 15.23
N GLY A 397 -1.94 -0.78 15.68
CA GLY A 397 -2.84 -1.92 15.83
C GLY A 397 -2.24 -3.00 16.72
N SER A 398 -2.19 -4.22 16.24
CA SER A 398 -1.58 -5.38 16.92
C SER A 398 -0.05 -5.28 17.00
N GLY A 399 0.56 -4.38 16.23
CA GLY A 399 2.00 -4.18 16.18
C GLY A 399 2.56 -4.14 14.77
N ARG A 400 3.86 -4.37 14.63
CA ARG A 400 4.56 -4.42 13.35
C ARG A 400 4.35 -5.78 12.69
N LEU A 401 4.06 -5.74 11.39
CA LEU A 401 4.02 -6.94 10.54
C LEU A 401 5.26 -7.81 10.74
N ARG A 402 5.06 -9.09 10.86
CA ARG A 402 6.08 -10.12 10.85
C ARG A 402 5.65 -11.25 9.93
N LEU A 403 6.52 -11.69 9.04
CA LEU A 403 6.33 -12.91 8.28
C LEU A 403 6.96 -14.06 9.08
N ALA A 404 6.15 -14.79 9.85
CA ALA A 404 6.65 -15.91 10.65
C ALA A 404 6.95 -17.13 9.77
N HIS A 405 8.00 -17.87 10.15
CA HIS A 405 8.24 -19.23 9.67
C HIS A 405 7.20 -20.17 10.28
N HIS A 406 6.41 -20.82 9.46
CA HIS A 406 5.82 -22.08 9.87
C HIS A 406 6.88 -23.17 9.68
N ASP A 407 7.63 -23.49 10.73
CA ASP A 407 8.26 -24.80 10.82
C ASP A 407 7.12 -25.84 10.79
N ARG A 408 6.87 -26.43 9.62
CA ARG A 408 6.17 -27.71 9.60
C ARG A 408 7.02 -28.67 10.42
N LYS A 409 6.70 -28.81 11.68
CA LYS A 409 7.13 -30.00 12.42
C LYS A 409 6.48 -31.18 11.74
N SER A 410 7.29 -31.85 10.92
CA SER A 410 7.04 -33.20 10.36
C SER A 410 6.52 -34.18 11.42
#